data_6cc001a7b884fdcdcac0faf9ecc81504
#
_entry.id   6cc001a7b884fdcdcac0faf9ecc81504
#
_cell.length_a   1.000
_cell.length_b   1.000
_cell.length_c   1.000
_cell.angle_alpha   90.00
_cell.angle_beta   90.00
_cell.angle_gamma   90.00
#
_symmetry.space_group_name_H-M   'P 1'
#
loop_
_entity.id
_entity.type
_entity.pdbx_description
1 polymer ?
#
loop_
_entity_poly.entity_id
_entity_poly.type
_entity_poly.pdbx_seq_one_letter_code
_entity_poly.pdbx_strand_id
1 'polypeptide(L)'
;MEPAQEIFDVVRAGDTAKLQALLKNNPGLANVRNERGHSPVLIAQYHHKRDALRVLLAARPDLDIFDAAAVGRTERVAQWLDQDPALINAYSSDGFYPLGLAAFFGHPATVALLLSRRADVAQVARNPMRVQALHAAAAGRSVEAVRLLVDAGAPVNATQDKGWTALHEAVRQGNVEMMSYLLARGADPKLQNDEGVSAIGLAAKEGRHDLLKLLKSQP
;
A
#
# COMPACT_ATOMS: atom_id res chain seq x y z
N MET A 1 -25.02 4.31 -21.05
CA MET A 1 -23.80 4.48 -20.21
C MET A 1 -22.61 4.27 -21.13
N GLU A 2 -21.62 5.14 -21.09
CA GLU A 2 -20.44 4.94 -21.93
C GLU A 2 -19.68 3.67 -21.49
N PRO A 3 -19.22 2.82 -22.41
CA PRO A 3 -18.54 1.56 -22.07
C PRO A 3 -17.32 1.76 -21.14
N ALA A 4 -16.66 2.92 -21.27
CA ALA A 4 -15.52 3.29 -20.42
C ALA A 4 -15.93 3.54 -18.95
N GLN A 5 -17.14 4.03 -18.67
CA GLN A 5 -17.64 4.19 -17.31
C GLN A 5 -18.17 2.86 -16.76
N GLU A 6 -18.83 2.09 -17.62
CA GLU A 6 -19.43 0.80 -17.23
C GLU A 6 -18.41 -0.19 -16.65
N ILE A 7 -17.18 -0.26 -17.22
CA ILE A 7 -16.17 -1.19 -16.71
C ILE A 7 -15.80 -0.92 -15.26
N PHE A 8 -15.73 0.35 -14.82
CA PHE A 8 -15.42 0.69 -13.43
C PHE A 8 -16.53 0.25 -12.47
N ASP A 9 -17.79 0.38 -12.87
CA ASP A 9 -18.92 -0.05 -12.05
C ASP A 9 -18.97 -1.57 -11.93
N VAL A 10 -18.72 -2.28 -13.03
CA VAL A 10 -18.62 -3.74 -13.07
C VAL A 10 -17.47 -4.24 -12.20
N VAL A 11 -16.31 -3.59 -12.25
CA VAL A 11 -15.15 -3.92 -11.40
C VAL A 11 -15.47 -3.68 -9.93
N ARG A 12 -16.06 -2.54 -9.56
CA ARG A 12 -16.47 -2.26 -8.16
C ARG A 12 -17.49 -3.26 -7.64
N ALA A 13 -18.44 -3.66 -8.46
CA ALA A 13 -19.41 -4.70 -8.13
C ALA A 13 -18.75 -6.07 -7.97
N GLY A 14 -17.65 -6.33 -8.69
CA GLY A 14 -16.98 -7.63 -8.75
C GLY A 14 -17.70 -8.61 -9.67
N ASP A 15 -18.50 -8.13 -10.61
CA ASP A 15 -19.19 -8.96 -11.61
C ASP A 15 -18.22 -9.45 -12.68
N THR A 16 -17.59 -10.57 -12.41
CA THR A 16 -16.56 -11.15 -13.30
C THR A 16 -17.11 -11.64 -14.63
N ALA A 17 -18.36 -12.13 -14.64
CA ALA A 17 -19.00 -12.60 -15.89
C ALA A 17 -19.23 -11.43 -16.85
N LYS A 18 -19.80 -10.35 -16.36
CA LYS A 18 -20.01 -9.13 -17.15
C LYS A 18 -18.67 -8.49 -17.56
N LEU A 19 -17.68 -8.49 -16.65
CA LEU A 19 -16.33 -7.99 -16.94
C LEU A 19 -15.68 -8.76 -18.11
N GLN A 20 -15.76 -10.09 -18.09
CA GLN A 20 -15.27 -10.94 -19.19
C GLN A 20 -15.96 -10.63 -20.51
N ALA A 21 -17.28 -10.46 -20.50
CA ALA A 21 -18.05 -10.11 -21.69
C ALA A 21 -17.62 -8.74 -22.27
N LEU A 22 -17.45 -7.73 -21.40
CA LEU A 22 -16.99 -6.40 -21.81
C LEU A 22 -15.59 -6.46 -22.45
N LEU A 23 -14.65 -7.15 -21.80
CA LEU A 23 -13.27 -7.26 -22.28
C LEU A 23 -13.15 -8.13 -23.54
N LYS A 24 -14.02 -9.13 -23.72
CA LYS A 24 -14.09 -9.92 -24.95
C LYS A 24 -14.53 -9.07 -26.14
N ASN A 25 -15.52 -8.19 -25.93
CA ASN A 25 -16.06 -7.32 -26.99
C ASN A 25 -15.12 -6.13 -27.27
N ASN A 26 -14.46 -5.60 -26.23
CA ASN A 26 -13.52 -4.48 -26.36
C ASN A 26 -12.36 -4.64 -25.37
N PRO A 27 -11.26 -5.31 -25.76
CA PRO A 27 -10.08 -5.48 -24.92
C PRO A 27 -9.44 -4.16 -24.44
N GLY A 28 -9.60 -3.08 -25.20
CA GLY A 28 -9.07 -1.75 -24.87
C GLY A 28 -9.65 -1.18 -23.57
N LEU A 29 -10.81 -1.68 -23.12
CA LEU A 29 -11.40 -1.27 -21.84
C LEU A 29 -10.52 -1.60 -20.63
N ALA A 30 -9.58 -2.54 -20.76
CA ALA A 30 -8.62 -2.83 -19.69
C ALA A 30 -7.63 -1.67 -19.44
N ASN A 31 -7.48 -0.75 -20.41
CA ASN A 31 -6.50 0.36 -20.39
C ASN A 31 -7.12 1.74 -20.20
N VAL A 32 -8.45 1.82 -20.08
CA VAL A 32 -9.11 3.12 -19.85
C VAL A 32 -8.76 3.70 -18.50
N ARG A 33 -8.87 5.02 -18.38
CA ARG A 33 -8.71 5.74 -17.13
C ARG A 33 -10.01 6.45 -16.78
N ASN A 34 -10.39 6.42 -15.51
CA ASN A 34 -11.51 7.22 -15.03
C ASN A 34 -11.11 8.70 -14.87
N GLU A 35 -12.05 9.56 -14.50
CA GLU A 35 -11.83 11.00 -14.28
C GLU A 35 -10.71 11.32 -13.26
N ARG A 36 -10.43 10.38 -12.37
CA ARG A 36 -9.33 10.48 -11.38
C ARG A 36 -8.01 9.89 -11.90
N GLY A 37 -7.96 9.44 -13.15
CA GLY A 37 -6.77 8.82 -13.73
C GLY A 37 -6.52 7.36 -13.31
N HIS A 38 -7.43 6.72 -12.58
CA HIS A 38 -7.26 5.32 -12.15
C HIS A 38 -7.63 4.34 -13.27
N SER A 39 -6.85 3.28 -13.40
CA SER A 39 -7.17 2.13 -14.25
C SER A 39 -8.22 1.21 -13.62
N PRO A 40 -8.88 0.35 -14.39
CA PRO A 40 -9.70 -0.74 -13.86
C PRO A 40 -8.91 -1.67 -12.93
N VAL A 41 -7.61 -1.89 -13.20
CA VAL A 41 -6.71 -2.70 -12.38
C VAL A 41 -6.53 -2.07 -11.00
N LEU A 42 -6.23 -0.77 -10.93
CA LEU A 42 -6.06 -0.06 -9.66
C LEU A 42 -7.36 -0.01 -8.86
N ILE A 43 -8.50 0.19 -9.53
CA ILE A 43 -9.84 0.13 -8.89
C ILE A 43 -10.10 -1.26 -8.31
N ALA A 44 -9.78 -2.34 -9.03
CA ALA A 44 -9.93 -3.70 -8.52
C ALA A 44 -9.07 -3.93 -7.25
N GLN A 45 -7.84 -3.40 -7.23
CA GLN A 45 -6.95 -3.46 -6.07
C GLN A 45 -7.53 -2.69 -4.88
N TYR A 46 -7.93 -1.43 -5.05
CA TYR A 46 -8.48 -0.59 -3.98
C TYR A 46 -9.77 -1.15 -3.37
N HIS A 47 -10.58 -1.81 -4.18
CA HIS A 47 -11.83 -2.43 -3.72
C HIS A 47 -11.69 -3.92 -3.35
N HIS A 48 -10.46 -4.45 -3.28
CA HIS A 48 -10.16 -5.85 -2.95
C HIS A 48 -10.92 -6.88 -3.82
N LYS A 49 -11.16 -6.54 -5.11
CA LYS A 49 -11.89 -7.38 -6.07
C LYS A 49 -10.94 -8.37 -6.76
N ARG A 50 -10.45 -9.36 -6.01
CA ARG A 50 -9.41 -10.30 -6.46
C ARG A 50 -9.76 -11.03 -7.76
N ASP A 51 -11.02 -11.47 -7.92
CA ASP A 51 -11.44 -12.19 -9.13
C ASP A 51 -11.54 -11.26 -10.34
N ALA A 52 -12.07 -10.04 -10.17
CA ALA A 52 -12.05 -9.02 -11.21
C ALA A 52 -10.61 -8.65 -11.61
N LEU A 53 -9.72 -8.50 -10.62
CA LEU A 53 -8.29 -8.25 -10.88
C LEU A 53 -7.67 -9.36 -11.73
N ARG A 54 -7.97 -10.63 -11.41
CA ARG A 54 -7.46 -11.77 -12.21
C ARG A 54 -7.94 -11.72 -13.66
N VAL A 55 -9.22 -11.40 -13.87
CA VAL A 55 -9.80 -11.23 -15.21
C VAL A 55 -9.11 -10.09 -15.97
N LEU A 56 -8.93 -8.93 -15.32
CA LEU A 56 -8.25 -7.78 -15.91
C LEU A 56 -6.80 -8.11 -16.30
N LEU A 57 -6.03 -8.74 -15.41
CA LEU A 57 -4.64 -9.10 -15.69
C LEU A 57 -4.52 -10.16 -16.81
N ALA A 58 -5.50 -11.06 -16.94
CA ALA A 58 -5.56 -12.02 -18.05
C ALA A 58 -5.78 -11.34 -19.42
N ALA A 59 -6.44 -10.18 -19.45
CA ALA A 59 -6.58 -9.35 -20.64
C ALA A 59 -5.28 -8.61 -21.03
N ARG A 60 -4.18 -8.78 -20.28
CA ARG A 60 -2.87 -8.16 -20.52
C ARG A 60 -2.91 -6.64 -20.68
N PRO A 61 -3.42 -5.90 -19.69
CA PRO A 61 -3.45 -4.45 -19.74
C PRO A 61 -2.03 -3.87 -19.80
N ASP A 62 -1.91 -2.68 -20.39
CA ASP A 62 -0.68 -1.91 -20.32
C ASP A 62 -0.60 -1.22 -18.95
N LEU A 63 0.12 -1.87 -18.03
CA LEU A 63 0.28 -1.38 -16.67
C LEU A 63 1.32 -0.25 -16.65
N ASP A 64 0.93 0.94 -16.20
CA ASP A 64 1.90 1.96 -15.82
C ASP A 64 2.67 1.56 -14.55
N ILE A 65 3.62 2.40 -14.10
CA ILE A 65 4.44 2.08 -12.93
C ILE A 65 3.60 1.95 -11.64
N PHE A 66 2.51 2.72 -11.51
CA PHE A 66 1.65 2.69 -10.32
C PHE A 66 0.80 1.42 -10.31
N ASP A 67 0.17 1.07 -11.43
CA ASP A 67 -0.55 -0.19 -11.59
C ASP A 67 0.38 -1.38 -11.34
N ALA A 68 1.57 -1.38 -11.97
CA ALA A 68 2.56 -2.44 -11.83
C ALA A 68 3.03 -2.61 -10.38
N ALA A 69 3.28 -1.51 -9.67
CA ALA A 69 3.65 -1.52 -8.26
C ALA A 69 2.50 -2.04 -7.37
N ALA A 70 1.26 -1.60 -7.64
CA ALA A 70 0.08 -2.00 -6.88
C ALA A 70 -0.29 -3.49 -7.05
N VAL A 71 0.10 -4.11 -8.16
CA VAL A 71 -0.18 -5.54 -8.42
C VAL A 71 1.06 -6.44 -8.35
N GLY A 72 2.21 -5.90 -7.93
CA GLY A 72 3.44 -6.65 -7.70
C GLY A 72 4.10 -7.16 -8.99
N ARG A 73 3.93 -6.46 -10.13
CA ARG A 73 4.62 -6.77 -11.38
C ARG A 73 6.02 -6.17 -11.39
N THR A 74 6.91 -6.77 -10.59
CA THR A 74 8.26 -6.26 -10.30
C THR A 74 9.07 -6.02 -11.58
N GLU A 75 9.02 -6.94 -12.55
CA GLU A 75 9.72 -6.79 -13.83
C GLU A 75 9.16 -5.60 -14.64
N ARG A 76 7.85 -5.36 -14.58
CA ARG A 76 7.25 -4.22 -15.27
C ARG A 76 7.65 -2.90 -14.63
N VAL A 77 7.75 -2.86 -13.30
CA VAL A 77 8.31 -1.70 -12.56
C VAL A 77 9.77 -1.46 -12.98
N ALA A 78 10.60 -2.51 -13.05
CA ALA A 78 11.98 -2.39 -13.51
C ALA A 78 12.07 -1.80 -14.92
N GLN A 79 11.26 -2.30 -15.87
CA GLN A 79 11.20 -1.79 -17.25
C GLN A 79 10.87 -0.31 -17.32
N TRP A 80 9.90 0.15 -16.51
CA TRP A 80 9.55 1.58 -16.45
C TRP A 80 10.72 2.42 -15.92
N LEU A 81 11.40 1.96 -14.88
CA LEU A 81 12.54 2.67 -14.30
C LEU A 81 13.78 2.68 -15.20
N ASP A 82 13.95 1.65 -16.05
CA ASP A 82 15.02 1.60 -17.05
C ASP A 82 14.75 2.59 -18.21
N GLN A 83 13.47 2.87 -18.54
CA GLN A 83 13.06 3.84 -19.54
C GLN A 83 13.07 5.28 -19.00
N ASP A 84 12.54 5.47 -17.80
CA ASP A 84 12.48 6.77 -17.13
C ASP A 84 12.75 6.62 -15.63
N PRO A 85 14.03 6.82 -15.21
CA PRO A 85 14.41 6.75 -13.80
C PRO A 85 13.70 7.77 -12.89
N ALA A 86 13.16 8.87 -13.44
CA ALA A 86 12.45 9.88 -12.64
C ALA A 86 11.14 9.36 -12.07
N LEU A 87 10.58 8.27 -12.63
CA LEU A 87 9.37 7.62 -12.13
C LEU A 87 9.54 7.00 -10.74
N ILE A 88 10.78 6.81 -10.25
CA ILE A 88 11.05 6.15 -8.96
C ILE A 88 10.29 6.78 -7.79
N ASN A 89 10.18 8.12 -7.78
CA ASN A 89 9.50 8.91 -6.76
C ASN A 89 8.32 9.72 -7.33
N ALA A 90 7.82 9.36 -8.52
CA ALA A 90 6.69 10.02 -9.14
C ALA A 90 5.40 9.81 -8.33
N TYR A 91 4.47 10.74 -8.46
CA TYR A 91 3.15 10.65 -7.83
C TYR A 91 2.09 10.30 -8.86
N SER A 92 1.22 9.38 -8.48
CA SER A 92 -0.03 9.11 -9.20
C SER A 92 -1.02 10.27 -9.04
N SER A 93 -2.10 10.24 -9.79
CA SER A 93 -3.16 11.27 -9.76
C SER A 93 -3.84 11.42 -8.38
N ASP A 94 -3.84 10.38 -7.55
CA ASP A 94 -4.36 10.38 -6.18
C ASP A 94 -3.27 10.61 -5.11
N GLY A 95 -2.06 10.98 -5.56
CA GLY A 95 -0.96 11.39 -4.70
C GLY A 95 -0.19 10.25 -4.04
N PHE A 96 -0.41 9.00 -4.43
CA PHE A 96 0.44 7.90 -4.01
C PHE A 96 1.68 7.78 -4.91
N TYR A 97 2.60 6.89 -4.59
CA TYR A 97 3.87 6.70 -5.28
C TYR A 97 4.23 5.19 -5.31
N PRO A 98 5.11 4.76 -6.22
CA PRO A 98 5.34 3.32 -6.44
C PRO A 98 5.71 2.53 -5.20
N LEU A 99 6.63 3.07 -4.36
CA LEU A 99 7.06 2.40 -3.12
C LEU A 99 5.90 2.26 -2.11
N GLY A 100 5.09 3.32 -1.97
CA GLY A 100 3.91 3.30 -1.08
C GLY A 100 2.86 2.29 -1.53
N LEU A 101 2.56 2.22 -2.84
CA LEU A 101 1.62 1.26 -3.41
C LEU A 101 2.10 -0.20 -3.24
N ALA A 102 3.36 -0.48 -3.60
CA ALA A 102 3.95 -1.81 -3.43
C ALA A 102 3.94 -2.26 -1.95
N ALA A 103 4.22 -1.34 -1.03
CA ALA A 103 4.21 -1.59 0.40
C ALA A 103 2.80 -1.89 0.93
N PHE A 104 1.80 -1.06 0.55
CA PHE A 104 0.41 -1.22 0.98
C PHE A 104 -0.21 -2.53 0.50
N PHE A 105 0.02 -2.88 -0.76
CA PHE A 105 -0.54 -4.12 -1.33
C PHE A 105 0.29 -5.37 -1.02
N GLY A 106 1.37 -5.23 -0.23
CA GLY A 106 2.14 -6.37 0.29
C GLY A 106 2.97 -7.08 -0.78
N HIS A 107 3.72 -6.31 -1.59
CA HIS A 107 4.61 -6.81 -2.63
C HIS A 107 6.09 -6.61 -2.27
N PRO A 108 6.66 -7.43 -1.35
CA PRO A 108 8.02 -7.21 -0.83
C PRO A 108 9.11 -7.28 -1.91
N ALA A 109 8.94 -8.10 -2.94
CA ALA A 109 9.90 -8.13 -4.06
C ALA A 109 9.95 -6.80 -4.83
N THR A 110 8.77 -6.17 -5.03
CA THR A 110 8.70 -4.84 -5.67
C THR A 110 9.25 -3.76 -4.75
N VAL A 111 8.98 -3.84 -3.44
CA VAL A 111 9.57 -2.95 -2.42
C VAL A 111 11.10 -3.05 -2.47
N ALA A 112 11.66 -4.26 -2.45
CA ALA A 112 13.10 -4.49 -2.52
C ALA A 112 13.73 -3.92 -3.81
N LEU A 113 13.09 -4.13 -4.96
CA LEU A 113 13.51 -3.52 -6.22
C LEU A 113 13.56 -1.99 -6.13
N LEU A 114 12.46 -1.36 -5.68
CA LEU A 114 12.37 0.10 -5.59
C LEU A 114 13.44 0.67 -4.65
N LEU A 115 13.67 0.04 -3.49
CA LEU A 115 14.73 0.44 -2.56
C LEU A 115 16.12 0.27 -3.17
N SER A 116 16.39 -0.82 -3.90
CA SER A 116 17.66 -1.03 -4.59
C SER A 116 17.93 0.01 -5.69
N ARG A 117 16.87 0.58 -6.26
CA ARG A 117 16.90 1.68 -7.24
C ARG A 117 16.85 3.07 -6.58
N ARG A 118 17.06 3.14 -5.24
CA ARG A 118 17.13 4.36 -4.44
C ARG A 118 15.82 5.16 -4.38
N ALA A 119 14.68 4.47 -4.31
CA ALA A 119 13.43 5.12 -3.95
C ALA A 119 13.58 5.84 -2.60
N ASP A 120 13.01 7.03 -2.49
CA ASP A 120 13.01 7.77 -1.22
C ASP A 120 12.13 7.06 -0.19
N VAL A 121 12.78 6.43 0.79
CA VAL A 121 12.12 5.65 1.85
C VAL A 121 11.27 6.52 2.77
N ALA A 122 11.56 7.82 2.86
CA ALA A 122 10.86 8.79 3.68
C ALA A 122 9.81 9.61 2.90
N GLN A 123 9.60 9.31 1.61
CA GLN A 123 8.63 10.02 0.78
C GLN A 123 7.23 9.99 1.41
N VAL A 124 6.54 11.13 1.37
CA VAL A 124 5.18 11.30 1.91
C VAL A 124 4.19 11.41 0.77
N ALA A 125 3.07 10.69 0.86
CA ALA A 125 1.99 10.78 -0.12
C ALA A 125 1.42 12.22 -0.17
N ARG A 126 1.10 12.69 -1.39
CA ARG A 126 0.51 14.02 -1.66
C ARG A 126 -1.02 13.98 -1.59
N ASN A 127 -1.53 13.40 -0.52
CA ASN A 127 -2.96 13.34 -0.23
C ASN A 127 -3.21 13.59 1.27
N PRO A 128 -4.46 13.76 1.72
CA PRO A 128 -4.76 14.07 3.12
C PRO A 128 -4.21 13.05 4.12
N MET A 129 -4.03 11.79 3.73
CA MET A 129 -3.52 10.75 4.63
C MET A 129 -2.03 10.91 4.97
N ARG A 130 -1.23 11.61 4.14
CA ARG A 130 0.20 11.87 4.34
C ARG A 130 1.01 10.63 4.69
N VAL A 131 0.69 9.51 4.04
CA VAL A 131 1.26 8.18 4.35
C VAL A 131 2.68 8.07 3.81
N GLN A 132 3.61 7.57 4.61
CA GLN A 132 4.89 7.06 4.13
C GLN A 132 4.78 5.56 3.84
N ALA A 133 5.75 4.99 3.11
CA ALA A 133 5.77 3.57 2.75
C ALA A 133 5.70 2.65 3.98
N LEU A 134 6.32 3.03 5.11
CA LEU A 134 6.27 2.26 6.35
C LEU A 134 4.84 2.16 6.92
N HIS A 135 4.09 3.27 6.91
CA HIS A 135 2.68 3.25 7.32
C HIS A 135 1.83 2.41 6.36
N ALA A 136 2.09 2.53 5.06
CA ALA A 136 1.41 1.75 4.02
C ALA A 136 1.65 0.25 4.22
N ALA A 137 2.91 -0.17 4.47
CA ALA A 137 3.27 -1.57 4.75
C ALA A 137 2.58 -2.11 6.01
N ALA A 138 2.55 -1.28 7.08
CA ALA A 138 1.87 -1.65 8.32
C ALA A 138 0.36 -1.82 8.10
N ALA A 139 -0.30 -0.86 7.43
CA ALA A 139 -1.72 -0.95 7.10
C ALA A 139 -2.03 -2.15 6.20
N GLY A 140 -1.16 -2.47 5.24
CA GLY A 140 -1.22 -3.64 4.37
C GLY A 140 -0.87 -4.97 5.05
N ARG A 141 -0.52 -4.98 6.34
CA ARG A 141 -0.14 -6.16 7.14
C ARG A 141 1.09 -6.90 6.60
N SER A 142 1.94 -6.25 5.83
CA SER A 142 3.14 -6.85 5.25
C SER A 142 4.35 -6.70 6.17
N VAL A 143 4.58 -7.69 7.04
CA VAL A 143 5.75 -7.69 7.94
C VAL A 143 7.05 -7.62 7.15
N GLU A 144 7.14 -8.34 6.05
CA GLU A 144 8.34 -8.35 5.19
C GLU A 144 8.61 -6.97 4.57
N ALA A 145 7.58 -6.28 4.07
CA ALA A 145 7.74 -4.91 3.56
C ALA A 145 8.16 -3.94 4.69
N VAL A 146 7.59 -4.10 5.91
CA VAL A 146 8.02 -3.32 7.08
C VAL A 146 9.51 -3.53 7.38
N ARG A 147 9.98 -4.80 7.36
CA ARG A 147 11.40 -5.13 7.57
C ARG A 147 12.28 -4.43 6.54
N LEU A 148 11.99 -4.62 5.26
CA LEU A 148 12.74 -4.02 4.16
C LEU A 148 12.83 -2.49 4.27
N LEU A 149 11.72 -1.83 4.59
CA LEU A 149 11.67 -0.37 4.72
C LEU A 149 12.47 0.14 5.92
N VAL A 150 12.32 -0.48 7.08
CA VAL A 150 13.06 -0.08 8.29
C VAL A 150 14.55 -0.37 8.14
N ASP A 151 14.94 -1.50 7.54
CA ASP A 151 16.33 -1.83 7.24
C ASP A 151 16.96 -0.86 6.21
N ALA A 152 16.13 -0.29 5.33
CA ALA A 152 16.54 0.77 4.39
C ALA A 152 16.55 2.18 5.01
N GLY A 153 16.27 2.32 6.32
CA GLY A 153 16.33 3.58 7.05
C GLY A 153 15.00 4.36 7.11
N ALA A 154 13.86 3.71 6.90
CA ALA A 154 12.57 4.37 7.13
C ALA A 154 12.48 4.89 8.57
N PRO A 155 12.04 6.16 8.78
CA PRO A 155 11.89 6.71 10.12
C PRO A 155 10.82 5.93 10.90
N VAL A 156 11.24 5.08 11.85
CA VAL A 156 10.36 4.13 12.55
C VAL A 156 9.26 4.82 13.37
N ASN A 157 9.52 6.04 13.83
CA ASN A 157 8.60 6.87 14.62
C ASN A 157 7.91 7.96 13.80
N ALA A 158 8.01 7.91 12.47
CA ALA A 158 7.27 8.84 11.63
C ALA A 158 5.76 8.73 11.87
N THR A 159 5.08 9.87 11.74
CA THR A 159 3.63 9.95 11.88
C THR A 159 2.97 10.26 10.52
N GLN A 160 1.83 9.64 10.27
CA GLN A 160 0.90 10.01 9.20
C GLN A 160 -0.19 10.97 9.72
N ASP A 161 -1.24 11.17 8.94
CA ASP A 161 -2.41 11.93 9.39
C ASP A 161 -2.89 11.49 10.77
N LYS A 162 -3.32 12.45 11.59
CA LYS A 162 -3.76 12.26 12.98
C LYS A 162 -2.69 11.69 13.93
N GLY A 163 -1.41 11.86 13.61
CA GLY A 163 -0.31 11.47 14.49
C GLY A 163 -0.08 9.96 14.64
N TRP A 164 -0.67 9.13 13.77
CA TRP A 164 -0.49 7.67 13.84
C TRP A 164 0.89 7.23 13.37
N THR A 165 1.52 6.30 14.11
CA THR A 165 2.77 5.62 13.71
C THR A 165 2.49 4.20 13.21
N ALA A 166 3.48 3.57 12.58
CA ALA A 166 3.39 2.17 12.18
C ALA A 166 3.15 1.23 13.39
N LEU A 167 3.68 1.58 14.58
CA LEU A 167 3.44 0.80 15.81
C LEU A 167 1.99 0.88 16.28
N HIS A 168 1.34 2.03 16.19
CA HIS A 168 -0.11 2.13 16.47
C HIS A 168 -0.92 1.18 15.57
N GLU A 169 -0.59 1.14 14.29
CA GLU A 169 -1.27 0.26 13.34
C GLU A 169 -1.03 -1.22 13.65
N ALA A 170 0.21 -1.59 13.99
CA ALA A 170 0.56 -2.96 14.38
C ALA A 170 -0.22 -3.42 15.64
N VAL A 171 -0.37 -2.53 16.63
CA VAL A 171 -1.17 -2.79 17.84
C VAL A 171 -2.64 -2.97 17.49
N ARG A 172 -3.23 -2.05 16.72
CA ARG A 172 -4.63 -2.11 16.28
C ARG A 172 -4.95 -3.41 15.56
N GLN A 173 -4.00 -3.92 14.77
CA GLN A 173 -4.14 -5.18 14.05
C GLN A 173 -3.83 -6.42 14.91
N GLY A 174 -3.21 -6.25 16.08
CA GLY A 174 -2.71 -7.34 16.91
C GLY A 174 -1.56 -8.12 16.27
N ASN A 175 -0.79 -7.48 15.41
CA ASN A 175 0.32 -8.12 14.71
C ASN A 175 1.57 -8.12 15.61
N VAL A 176 1.69 -9.16 16.44
CA VAL A 176 2.79 -9.31 17.43
C VAL A 176 4.16 -9.33 16.75
N GLU A 177 4.29 -9.98 15.59
CA GLU A 177 5.55 -10.05 14.86
C GLU A 177 6.00 -8.66 14.40
N MET A 178 5.09 -7.89 13.80
CA MET A 178 5.37 -6.52 13.38
C MET A 178 5.70 -5.61 14.56
N MET A 179 4.93 -5.72 15.65
CA MET A 179 5.17 -4.96 16.88
C MET A 179 6.56 -5.23 17.44
N SER A 180 6.92 -6.52 17.60
CA SER A 180 8.23 -6.93 18.15
C SER A 180 9.37 -6.39 17.28
N TYR A 181 9.22 -6.46 15.97
CA TYR A 181 10.22 -5.96 15.05
C TYR A 181 10.38 -4.43 15.13
N LEU A 182 9.27 -3.68 15.08
CA LEU A 182 9.29 -2.22 15.20
C LEU A 182 9.90 -1.76 16.52
N LEU A 183 9.51 -2.38 17.64
CA LEU A 183 10.07 -2.10 18.97
C LEU A 183 11.58 -2.35 19.01
N ALA A 184 12.04 -3.49 18.49
CA ALA A 184 13.48 -3.81 18.41
C ALA A 184 14.29 -2.82 17.55
N ARG A 185 13.60 -2.03 16.71
CA ARG A 185 14.19 -0.99 15.85
C ARG A 185 13.94 0.42 16.37
N GLY A 186 13.53 0.57 17.64
CA GLY A 186 13.40 1.84 18.34
C GLY A 186 12.05 2.55 18.13
N ALA A 187 10.99 1.81 17.79
CA ALA A 187 9.65 2.37 17.83
C ALA A 187 9.28 2.74 19.28
N ASP A 188 8.90 3.98 19.51
CA ASP A 188 8.51 4.46 20.84
C ASP A 188 7.03 4.14 21.11
N PRO A 189 6.71 3.23 22.05
CA PRO A 189 5.35 2.86 22.39
C PRO A 189 4.58 3.95 23.16
N LYS A 190 5.25 5.04 23.57
CA LYS A 190 4.67 6.15 24.33
C LYS A 190 4.30 7.34 23.45
N LEU A 191 4.72 7.37 22.19
CA LEU A 191 4.31 8.42 21.26
C LEU A 191 2.79 8.46 21.15
N GLN A 192 2.23 9.65 21.32
CA GLN A 192 0.79 9.87 21.26
C GLN A 192 0.38 10.37 19.87
N ASN A 193 -0.76 9.89 19.42
CA ASN A 193 -1.45 10.46 18.28
C ASN A 193 -2.18 11.78 18.66
N ASP A 194 -2.84 12.43 17.73
CA ASP A 194 -3.54 13.71 17.95
C ASP A 194 -4.71 13.60 18.96
N GLU A 195 -5.17 12.39 19.26
CA GLU A 195 -6.18 12.10 20.29
C GLU A 195 -5.55 11.86 21.69
N GLY A 196 -4.22 12.00 21.82
CA GLY A 196 -3.49 11.72 23.05
C GLY A 196 -3.34 10.22 23.35
N VAL A 197 -3.58 9.34 22.38
CA VAL A 197 -3.51 7.88 22.56
C VAL A 197 -2.19 7.36 22.04
N SER A 198 -1.43 6.66 22.90
CA SER A 198 -0.21 5.95 22.52
C SER A 198 -0.49 4.49 22.18
N ALA A 199 0.50 3.78 21.60
CA ALA A 199 0.42 2.34 21.35
C ALA A 199 0.09 1.55 22.64
N ILE A 200 0.66 1.94 23.79
CA ILE A 200 0.33 1.39 25.11
C ILE A 200 -1.13 1.71 25.48
N GLY A 201 -1.56 2.95 25.30
CA GLY A 201 -2.93 3.39 25.58
C GLY A 201 -3.96 2.67 24.71
N LEU A 202 -3.65 2.44 23.44
CA LEU A 202 -4.50 1.70 22.51
C LEU A 202 -4.70 0.25 22.96
N ALA A 203 -3.60 -0.46 23.28
CA ALA A 203 -3.65 -1.83 23.79
C ALA A 203 -4.42 -1.94 25.13
N ALA A 204 -4.27 -0.95 26.00
CA ALA A 204 -5.01 -0.89 27.27
C ALA A 204 -6.53 -0.68 27.03
N LYS A 205 -6.90 0.24 26.16
CA LYS A 205 -8.29 0.53 25.80
C LYS A 205 -9.01 -0.67 25.19
N GLU A 206 -8.28 -1.49 24.40
CA GLU A 206 -8.81 -2.69 23.77
C GLU A 206 -8.73 -3.96 24.66
N GLY A 207 -8.24 -3.84 25.90
CA GLY A 207 -8.09 -4.96 26.84
C GLY A 207 -7.05 -5.99 26.40
N ARG A 208 -6.11 -5.62 25.55
CA ARG A 208 -5.08 -6.49 24.98
C ARG A 208 -3.89 -6.65 25.93
N HIS A 209 -4.09 -7.44 27.00
CA HIS A 209 -3.07 -7.65 28.05
C HIS A 209 -1.79 -8.32 27.56
N ASP A 210 -1.89 -9.18 26.55
CA ASP A 210 -0.78 -9.81 25.86
C ASP A 210 0.14 -8.78 25.20
N LEU A 211 -0.45 -7.83 24.47
CA LEU A 211 0.30 -6.76 23.80
C LEU A 211 0.87 -5.74 24.79
N LEU A 212 0.15 -5.47 25.89
CA LEU A 212 0.64 -4.57 26.94
C LEU A 212 1.94 -5.06 27.57
N LYS A 213 2.07 -6.37 27.81
CA LYS A 213 3.33 -6.94 28.33
C LYS A 213 4.48 -6.68 27.36
N LEU A 214 4.26 -6.92 26.07
CA LEU A 214 5.27 -6.70 25.03
C LEU A 214 5.67 -5.22 24.94
N LEU A 215 4.70 -4.30 24.93
CA LEU A 215 4.94 -2.86 24.83
C LEU A 215 5.67 -2.27 26.06
N LYS A 216 5.46 -2.84 27.26
CA LYS A 216 6.08 -2.39 28.51
C LYS A 216 7.41 -3.06 28.81
N SER A 217 7.74 -4.16 28.14
CA SER A 217 9.01 -4.88 28.36
C SER A 217 10.21 -4.23 27.63
N GLN A 218 9.98 -3.18 26.87
CA GLN A 218 11.04 -2.42 26.22
C GLN A 218 11.63 -1.41 27.22
N PRO A 219 12.96 -1.25 27.23
CA PRO A 219 13.67 -0.36 28.17
C PRO A 219 13.29 1.12 27.99
#